data_47bf1a56572016d57cf7e4e0227f6144
#
_entry.id   47bf1a56572016d57cf7e4e0227f6144
#
_cell.length_a   1.000
_cell.length_b   1.000
_cell.length_c   1.000
_cell.angle_alpha   90.00
_cell.angle_beta   90.00
_cell.angle_gamma   90.00
#
_symmetry.space_group_name_H-M   'P 1'
#
loop_
_entity.id
_entity.type
_entity.pdbx_description
1 polymer ?
#
loop_
_entity_poly.entity_id
_entity_poly.type
_entity_poly.pdbx_seq_one_letter_code
_entity_poly.pdbx_strand_id
1 'polypeptide(L)'
;MSKLVTYYNDGTIALDTATSLPYTDIILAFLYTTEQEPLSLQLGGGIAASQSPPELTQTTIEAIAALQANGQKVLISFGGGDMSSEAYSKIVGNETELAQSIATFITQYSLDGIDIDFEDTSSFTGTAAYNGVDFLVNLTNALRTELPSPQYLITHAPQPPYLEVDSGMDGYVEVMQQVGDSIDWLNVQFYNNPPWSGDPSEIISSYQLFSELSGLSSEKLLIGLPVTVNDAGSGYISIDDIVSEIIDPIQKDGVLGGMMNWQFSSDNGGNWATTIGTSIGLEAPN
;
A
#
# COMPACT_ATOMS: atom_id res chain seq x y z
N MET A 1 16.74 -6.21 0.41
CA MET A 1 16.14 -6.96 1.54
C MET A 1 14.67 -7.08 1.30
N SER A 2 14.10 -8.26 1.51
CA SER A 2 12.65 -8.46 1.44
C SER A 2 11.93 -7.57 2.45
N LYS A 3 10.72 -7.15 2.13
CA LYS A 3 9.87 -6.32 3.00
C LYS A 3 8.70 -7.14 3.53
N LEU A 4 8.26 -6.81 4.74
CA LEU A 4 7.02 -7.28 5.32
C LEU A 4 6.20 -6.08 5.74
N VAL A 5 5.12 -5.83 5.00
CA VAL A 5 4.29 -4.63 5.12
C VAL A 5 2.93 -5.00 5.69
N THR A 6 2.36 -4.14 6.52
CA THR A 6 0.98 -4.29 6.99
C THR A 6 0.22 -2.97 6.95
N TYR A 7 -1.07 -3.04 6.66
CA TYR A 7 -1.99 -1.91 6.81
C TYR A 7 -2.62 -1.92 8.20
N TYR A 8 -2.65 -0.75 8.83
CA TYR A 8 -3.28 -0.54 10.13
C TYR A 8 -4.45 0.42 10.00
N ASN A 9 -5.68 -0.08 10.16
CA ASN A 9 -6.91 0.67 9.91
C ASN A 9 -7.79 0.85 11.15
N ASP A 10 -8.21 -0.22 11.80
CA ASP A 10 -9.36 -0.19 12.72
C ASP A 10 -9.05 0.05 14.20
N GLY A 11 -7.79 -0.10 14.61
CA GLY A 11 -7.36 0.14 15.98
C GLY A 11 -7.80 -0.92 17.01
N THR A 12 -8.32 -2.07 16.59
CA THR A 12 -8.77 -3.13 17.52
C THR A 12 -7.62 -3.83 18.23
N ILE A 13 -6.44 -3.89 17.59
CA ILE A 13 -5.18 -4.29 18.22
C ILE A 13 -4.32 -3.03 18.37
N ALA A 14 -3.68 -2.84 19.50
CA ALA A 14 -2.81 -1.69 19.73
C ALA A 14 -1.62 -1.69 18.75
N LEU A 15 -1.37 -0.55 18.08
CA LEU A 15 -0.35 -0.41 17.03
C LEU A 15 1.07 -0.72 17.55
N ASP A 16 1.39 -0.37 18.79
CA ASP A 16 2.69 -0.60 19.41
C ASP A 16 3.04 -2.08 19.57
N THR A 17 2.04 -2.99 19.50
CA THR A 17 2.30 -4.44 19.50
C THR A 17 3.10 -4.90 18.28
N ALA A 18 3.07 -4.14 17.17
CA ALA A 18 3.87 -4.40 15.98
C ALA A 18 5.39 -4.27 16.23
N THR A 19 5.82 -3.61 17.31
CA THR A 19 7.23 -3.54 17.69
C THR A 19 7.87 -4.90 17.99
N SER A 20 7.08 -5.89 18.35
CA SER A 20 7.53 -7.26 18.62
C SER A 20 7.41 -8.21 17.42
N LEU A 21 6.97 -7.71 16.27
CA LEU A 21 6.72 -8.48 15.06
C LEU A 21 7.70 -8.09 13.93
N PRO A 22 8.00 -9.00 12.98
CA PRO A 22 9.00 -8.77 11.95
C PRO A 22 8.55 -7.84 10.82
N TYR A 23 7.50 -7.02 11.02
CA TYR A 23 7.12 -6.01 10.03
C TYR A 23 8.25 -5.01 9.83
N THR A 24 8.57 -4.74 8.58
CA THR A 24 9.55 -3.72 8.19
C THR A 24 8.92 -2.34 8.06
N ASP A 25 7.68 -2.32 7.57
CA ASP A 25 6.95 -1.10 7.25
C ASP A 25 5.47 -1.25 7.66
N ILE A 26 4.92 -0.23 8.30
CA ILE A 26 3.51 -0.16 8.68
C ILE A 26 2.87 1.00 7.94
N ILE A 27 1.72 0.77 7.32
CA ILE A 27 0.97 1.77 6.58
C ILE A 27 -0.32 2.09 7.35
N LEU A 28 -0.41 3.29 7.88
CA LEU A 28 -1.61 3.79 8.54
C LEU A 28 -2.68 4.08 7.48
N ALA A 29 -3.94 3.71 7.71
CA ALA A 29 -5.03 3.86 6.75
C ALA A 29 -6.23 4.57 7.40
N PHE A 30 -6.81 5.60 6.78
CA PHE A 30 -6.43 6.29 5.54
C PHE A 30 -6.55 7.80 5.68
N LEU A 31 -5.72 8.55 4.97
CA LEU A 31 -6.03 9.91 4.56
C LEU A 31 -6.92 9.85 3.31
N TYR A 32 -7.90 10.71 3.20
CA TYR A 32 -8.77 10.80 2.03
C TYR A 32 -9.33 12.21 1.88
N THR A 33 -10.00 12.47 0.77
CA THR A 33 -10.78 13.68 0.53
C THR A 33 -12.19 13.31 0.13
N THR A 34 -13.09 14.30 0.09
CA THR A 34 -14.48 14.10 -0.32
C THR A 34 -14.83 14.97 -1.52
N GLU A 35 -15.94 14.66 -2.16
CA GLU A 35 -16.47 15.48 -3.27
C GLU A 35 -16.76 16.94 -2.86
N GLN A 36 -17.15 17.14 -1.59
CA GLN A 36 -17.50 18.44 -1.04
C GLN A 36 -16.26 19.23 -0.60
N GLU A 37 -15.20 18.54 -0.21
CA GLU A 37 -13.95 19.12 0.29
C GLU A 37 -12.75 18.45 -0.39
N PRO A 38 -12.55 18.63 -1.71
CA PRO A 38 -11.62 17.83 -2.50
C PRO A 38 -10.14 18.09 -2.22
N LEU A 39 -9.80 19.21 -1.56
CA LEU A 39 -8.42 19.54 -1.18
C LEU A 39 -8.22 19.59 0.33
N SER A 40 -9.27 19.31 1.11
CA SER A 40 -9.20 19.22 2.56
C SER A 40 -9.01 17.75 2.96
N LEU A 41 -7.82 17.42 3.47
CA LEU A 41 -7.55 16.09 3.97
C LEU A 41 -8.45 15.73 5.14
N GLN A 42 -8.95 14.51 5.12
CA GLN A 42 -9.67 13.87 6.22
C GLN A 42 -8.91 12.62 6.63
N LEU A 43 -9.07 12.20 7.88
CA LEU A 43 -8.43 11.02 8.45
C LEU A 43 -9.49 10.04 8.95
N GLY A 44 -9.44 8.82 8.45
CA GLY A 44 -10.29 7.70 8.87
C GLY A 44 -9.58 6.70 9.78
N GLY A 45 -10.30 5.61 10.05
CA GLY A 45 -9.79 4.49 10.82
C GLY A 45 -9.66 4.74 12.33
N GLY A 46 -9.20 3.74 13.06
CA GLY A 46 -8.98 3.77 14.51
C GLY A 46 -7.81 4.65 14.97
N ILE A 47 -7.12 5.28 14.02
CA ILE A 47 -5.97 6.15 14.25
C ILE A 47 -6.35 7.63 14.46
N ALA A 48 -7.59 8.01 14.11
CA ALA A 48 -8.03 9.40 14.11
C ALA A 48 -8.50 9.88 15.50
N ALA A 49 -7.91 10.95 16.00
CA ALA A 49 -8.45 11.77 17.11
C ALA A 49 -9.44 12.81 16.59
N SER A 50 -9.21 13.33 15.39
CA SER A 50 -10.10 14.20 14.63
C SER A 50 -10.04 13.81 13.17
N GLN A 51 -11.22 13.81 12.52
CA GLN A 51 -11.35 13.50 11.11
C GLN A 51 -11.00 14.74 10.25
N SER A 52 -11.50 15.91 10.63
CA SER A 52 -11.28 17.18 9.92
C SER A 52 -11.23 18.34 10.92
N PRO A 53 -10.11 19.08 11.04
CA PRO A 53 -8.81 18.76 10.43
C PRO A 53 -8.29 17.38 10.88
N PRO A 54 -7.47 16.71 10.06
CA PRO A 54 -6.97 15.37 10.38
C PRO A 54 -5.97 15.41 11.54
N GLU A 55 -6.28 14.67 12.62
CA GLU A 55 -5.39 14.56 13.77
C GLU A 55 -5.26 13.10 14.22
N LEU A 56 -4.02 12.64 14.43
CA LEU A 56 -3.74 11.31 15.00
C LEU A 56 -4.04 11.31 16.51
N THR A 57 -4.48 10.15 17.02
CA THR A 57 -4.58 9.96 18.47
C THR A 57 -3.21 10.02 19.13
N GLN A 58 -3.16 10.42 20.40
CA GLN A 58 -1.90 10.42 21.16
C GLN A 58 -1.27 9.03 21.23
N THR A 59 -2.10 7.99 21.37
CA THR A 59 -1.64 6.60 21.37
C THR A 59 -0.99 6.21 20.03
N THR A 60 -1.56 6.65 18.90
CA THR A 60 -0.97 6.41 17.58
C THR A 60 0.38 7.13 17.45
N ILE A 61 0.49 8.39 17.91
CA ILE A 61 1.74 9.16 17.87
C ILE A 61 2.84 8.47 18.69
N GLU A 62 2.51 7.99 19.89
CA GLU A 62 3.45 7.26 20.74
C GLU A 62 3.88 5.93 20.11
N ALA A 63 2.96 5.21 19.48
CA ALA A 63 3.25 3.97 18.78
C ALA A 63 4.16 4.20 17.56
N ILE A 64 3.94 5.27 16.76
CA ILE A 64 4.82 5.66 15.64
C ILE A 64 6.26 5.82 16.14
N ALA A 65 6.45 6.59 17.23
CA ALA A 65 7.78 6.82 17.79
C ALA A 65 8.44 5.51 18.27
N ALA A 66 7.67 4.60 18.88
CA ALA A 66 8.17 3.30 19.32
C ALA A 66 8.60 2.40 18.15
N LEU A 67 7.78 2.33 17.10
CA LEU A 67 8.07 1.58 15.87
C LEU A 67 9.35 2.09 15.20
N GLN A 68 9.47 3.41 15.02
CA GLN A 68 10.65 4.03 14.42
C GLN A 68 11.91 3.83 15.26
N ALA A 69 11.80 3.91 16.59
CA ALA A 69 12.91 3.60 17.51
C ALA A 69 13.39 2.15 17.38
N ASN A 70 12.49 1.25 16.95
CA ASN A 70 12.76 -0.16 16.69
C ASN A 70 13.28 -0.43 15.25
N GLY A 71 13.41 0.61 14.43
CA GLY A 71 13.89 0.53 13.05
C GLY A 71 12.83 0.26 11.99
N GLN A 72 11.56 0.14 12.40
CA GLN A 72 10.42 -0.02 11.49
C GLN A 72 10.03 1.32 10.88
N LYS A 73 9.50 1.30 9.65
CA LYS A 73 9.02 2.50 8.97
C LYS A 73 7.52 2.64 9.12
N VAL A 74 7.04 3.89 9.26
CA VAL A 74 5.61 4.17 9.36
C VAL A 74 5.20 5.17 8.29
N LEU A 75 4.35 4.73 7.37
CA LEU A 75 3.77 5.54 6.31
C LEU A 75 2.30 5.83 6.62
N ILE A 76 1.70 6.75 5.88
CA ILE A 76 0.25 6.94 5.83
C ILE A 76 -0.24 6.64 4.41
N SER A 77 -1.40 5.99 4.25
CA SER A 77 -2.00 5.76 2.93
C SER A 77 -3.00 6.84 2.60
N PHE A 78 -3.02 7.29 1.33
CA PHE A 78 -4.03 8.18 0.77
C PHE A 78 -4.89 7.42 -0.23
N GLY A 79 -6.20 7.49 -0.06
CA GLY A 79 -7.17 6.84 -0.92
C GLY A 79 -7.99 5.76 -0.20
N GLY A 80 -7.90 4.53 -0.71
CA GLY A 80 -8.67 3.38 -0.26
C GLY A 80 -9.98 3.19 -1.02
N GLY A 81 -10.57 2.00 -0.92
CA GLY A 81 -11.75 1.59 -1.68
C GLY A 81 -13.02 2.42 -1.45
N ASP A 82 -13.07 3.20 -0.37
CA ASP A 82 -14.21 4.10 -0.08
C ASP A 82 -14.11 5.47 -0.76
N MET A 83 -12.96 5.83 -1.34
CA MET A 83 -12.79 7.11 -2.03
C MET A 83 -13.40 7.06 -3.43
N SER A 84 -14.41 7.91 -3.68
CA SER A 84 -15.18 7.87 -4.93
C SER A 84 -14.42 8.45 -6.12
N SER A 85 -14.76 7.98 -7.35
CA SER A 85 -14.28 8.55 -8.61
C SER A 85 -14.54 10.05 -8.71
N GLU A 86 -15.68 10.54 -8.22
CA GLU A 86 -16.01 11.96 -8.19
C GLU A 86 -15.06 12.75 -7.28
N ALA A 87 -14.68 12.20 -6.10
CA ALA A 87 -13.73 12.85 -5.21
C ALA A 87 -12.36 13.00 -5.89
N TYR A 88 -11.85 11.97 -6.55
CA TYR A 88 -10.62 12.04 -7.34
C TYR A 88 -10.73 13.08 -8.46
N SER A 89 -11.85 13.09 -9.19
CA SER A 89 -12.05 14.03 -10.32
C SER A 89 -11.98 15.50 -9.91
N LYS A 90 -12.36 15.83 -8.67
CA LYS A 90 -12.29 17.20 -8.13
C LYS A 90 -10.88 17.62 -7.73
N ILE A 91 -9.96 16.68 -7.56
CA ILE A 91 -8.55 16.97 -7.25
C ILE A 91 -7.78 17.30 -8.54
N VAL A 92 -8.17 16.71 -9.66
CA VAL A 92 -7.46 16.85 -10.95
C VAL A 92 -7.13 18.30 -11.28
N GLY A 93 -5.84 18.56 -11.57
CA GLY A 93 -5.29 19.90 -11.78
C GLY A 93 -4.84 20.61 -10.50
N ASN A 94 -5.03 20.01 -9.33
CA ASN A 94 -4.61 20.51 -8.02
C ASN A 94 -3.72 19.52 -7.26
N GLU A 95 -3.08 18.57 -7.96
CA GLU A 95 -2.27 17.51 -7.37
C GLU A 95 -1.10 18.07 -6.56
N THR A 96 -0.56 19.23 -6.96
CA THR A 96 0.50 19.93 -6.20
C THR A 96 0.00 20.42 -4.85
N GLU A 97 -1.20 21.00 -4.77
CA GLU A 97 -1.79 21.47 -3.51
C GLU A 97 -2.12 20.29 -2.58
N LEU A 98 -2.63 19.20 -3.13
CA LEU A 98 -2.84 17.97 -2.40
C LEU A 98 -1.52 17.41 -1.85
N ALA A 99 -0.48 17.34 -2.68
CA ALA A 99 0.85 16.85 -2.28
C ALA A 99 1.45 17.68 -1.13
N GLN A 100 1.31 19.01 -1.17
CA GLN A 100 1.75 19.90 -0.10
C GLN A 100 0.98 19.65 1.21
N SER A 101 -0.32 19.41 1.12
CA SER A 101 -1.16 19.09 2.28
C SER A 101 -0.75 17.74 2.90
N ILE A 102 -0.53 16.71 2.08
CA ILE A 102 -0.03 15.41 2.51
C ILE A 102 1.36 15.53 3.16
N ALA A 103 2.30 16.23 2.51
CA ALA A 103 3.64 16.42 3.04
C ALA A 103 3.65 17.19 4.37
N THR A 104 2.74 18.15 4.55
CA THR A 104 2.55 18.85 5.82
C THR A 104 2.12 17.88 6.92
N PHE A 105 1.16 17.00 6.66
CA PHE A 105 0.72 15.97 7.60
C PHE A 105 1.86 15.01 7.95
N ILE A 106 2.58 14.50 6.96
CA ILE A 106 3.73 13.59 7.14
C ILE A 106 4.80 14.24 8.03
N THR A 107 5.15 15.49 7.75
CA THR A 107 6.15 16.23 8.53
C THR A 107 5.66 16.48 9.95
N GLN A 108 4.40 16.86 10.14
CA GLN A 108 3.80 17.13 11.45
C GLN A 108 3.88 15.92 12.37
N TYR A 109 3.67 14.72 11.85
CA TYR A 109 3.66 13.48 12.62
C TYR A 109 4.97 12.67 12.49
N SER A 110 5.98 13.22 11.80
CA SER A 110 7.29 12.57 11.59
C SER A 110 7.18 11.20 10.94
N LEU A 111 6.25 11.04 10.00
CA LEU A 111 6.07 9.80 9.25
C LEU A 111 7.20 9.61 8.22
N ASP A 112 7.45 8.36 7.84
CA ASP A 112 8.52 8.00 6.90
C ASP A 112 8.11 8.13 5.43
N GLY A 113 6.83 8.39 5.12
CA GLY A 113 6.38 8.54 3.75
C GLY A 113 4.89 8.40 3.54
N ILE A 114 4.53 8.24 2.27
CA ILE A 114 3.17 8.10 1.77
C ILE A 114 3.01 6.79 1.00
N ASP A 115 1.84 6.20 1.11
CA ASP A 115 1.32 5.15 0.24
C ASP A 115 0.12 5.69 -0.54
N ILE A 116 -0.03 5.33 -1.81
CA ILE A 116 -1.16 5.71 -2.65
C ILE A 116 -1.99 4.48 -2.94
N ASP A 117 -3.13 4.38 -2.28
CA ASP A 117 -4.11 3.32 -2.47
C ASP A 117 -5.21 3.77 -3.43
N PHE A 118 -4.90 3.70 -4.74
CA PHE A 118 -5.77 4.18 -5.80
C PHE A 118 -6.58 3.02 -6.39
N GLU A 119 -7.91 3.06 -6.18
CA GLU A 119 -8.80 1.95 -6.56
C GLU A 119 -9.88 2.35 -7.58
N ASP A 120 -9.76 3.52 -8.25
CA ASP A 120 -10.74 3.93 -9.27
C ASP A 120 -10.46 3.32 -10.64
N THR A 121 -10.94 2.09 -10.86
CA THR A 121 -10.89 1.38 -12.15
C THR A 121 -11.51 2.19 -13.30
N SER A 122 -12.53 2.99 -13.01
CA SER A 122 -13.25 3.76 -14.04
C SER A 122 -12.37 4.77 -14.76
N SER A 123 -11.35 5.28 -14.10
CA SER A 123 -10.39 6.25 -14.63
C SER A 123 -9.40 5.64 -15.65
N PHE A 124 -9.17 4.33 -15.58
CA PHE A 124 -8.35 3.60 -16.55
C PHE A 124 -9.18 3.10 -17.75
N THR A 125 -10.47 2.84 -17.55
CA THR A 125 -11.36 2.37 -18.63
C THR A 125 -11.97 3.50 -19.45
N GLY A 126 -11.67 4.77 -19.12
CA GLY A 126 -12.21 5.94 -19.80
C GLY A 126 -13.69 6.22 -19.49
N THR A 127 -14.22 5.66 -18.39
CA THR A 127 -15.60 5.89 -17.93
C THR A 127 -15.69 6.95 -16.83
N ALA A 128 -14.58 7.27 -16.15
CA ALA A 128 -14.49 8.41 -15.26
C ALA A 128 -14.39 9.74 -16.00
N ALA A 129 -14.61 10.85 -15.30
CA ALA A 129 -14.49 12.20 -15.85
C ALA A 129 -13.02 12.68 -16.01
N TYR A 130 -12.05 11.85 -15.69
CA TYR A 130 -10.62 12.16 -15.71
C TYR A 130 -9.80 10.93 -16.13
N ASN A 131 -8.51 11.15 -16.43
CA ASN A 131 -7.55 10.10 -16.74
C ASN A 131 -6.77 9.73 -15.46
N GLY A 132 -6.88 8.46 -15.02
CA GLY A 132 -6.20 7.97 -13.81
C GLY A 132 -4.68 7.94 -13.95
N VAL A 133 -4.14 7.67 -15.15
CA VAL A 133 -2.70 7.71 -15.43
C VAL A 133 -2.14 9.11 -15.22
N ASP A 134 -2.74 10.11 -15.87
CA ASP A 134 -2.30 11.50 -15.74
C ASP A 134 -2.37 11.98 -14.29
N PHE A 135 -3.45 11.63 -13.56
CA PHE A 135 -3.61 11.96 -12.16
C PHE A 135 -2.49 11.36 -11.29
N LEU A 136 -2.24 10.05 -11.42
CA LEU A 136 -1.21 9.35 -10.64
C LEU A 136 0.21 9.84 -10.95
N VAL A 137 0.51 10.09 -12.22
CA VAL A 137 1.81 10.64 -12.64
C VAL A 137 2.02 12.03 -12.06
N ASN A 138 1.03 12.91 -12.15
CA ASN A 138 1.12 14.27 -11.62
C ASN A 138 1.25 14.27 -10.10
N LEU A 139 0.43 13.48 -9.41
CA LEU A 139 0.45 13.37 -7.95
C LEU A 139 1.80 12.80 -7.46
N THR A 140 2.29 11.72 -8.07
CA THR A 140 3.57 11.10 -7.69
C THR A 140 4.74 12.07 -7.86
N ASN A 141 4.79 12.81 -8.98
CA ASN A 141 5.81 13.83 -9.21
C ASN A 141 5.73 14.99 -8.20
N ALA A 142 4.52 15.45 -7.89
CA ALA A 142 4.30 16.50 -6.91
C ALA A 142 4.70 16.02 -5.50
N LEU A 143 4.32 14.80 -5.11
CA LEU A 143 4.71 14.18 -3.84
C LEU A 143 6.24 14.02 -3.75
N ARG A 144 6.92 13.55 -4.79
CA ARG A 144 8.38 13.38 -4.77
C ARG A 144 9.12 14.71 -4.68
N THR A 145 8.51 15.80 -5.15
CA THR A 145 9.05 17.17 -4.98
C THR A 145 9.00 17.61 -3.52
N GLU A 146 7.90 17.34 -2.83
CA GLU A 146 7.71 17.70 -1.42
C GLU A 146 8.38 16.70 -0.45
N LEU A 147 8.49 15.44 -0.86
CA LEU A 147 9.00 14.31 -0.10
C LEU A 147 10.22 13.67 -0.80
N PRO A 148 11.41 14.30 -0.74
CA PRO A 148 12.58 13.86 -1.48
C PRO A 148 13.11 12.51 -0.99
N SER A 149 13.54 11.64 -1.94
CA SER A 149 14.28 10.41 -1.66
C SER A 149 15.74 10.75 -1.28
N PRO A 150 16.40 9.99 -0.40
CA PRO A 150 15.91 8.78 0.29
C PRO A 150 15.26 9.06 1.65
N GLN A 151 14.97 10.32 1.97
CA GLN A 151 14.43 10.69 3.28
C GLN A 151 13.00 10.17 3.47
N TYR A 152 12.19 10.22 2.41
CA TYR A 152 10.81 9.78 2.43
C TYR A 152 10.54 8.70 1.39
N LEU A 153 9.67 7.77 1.74
CA LEU A 153 9.19 6.70 0.89
C LEU A 153 7.89 7.11 0.18
N ILE A 154 7.75 6.69 -1.07
CA ILE A 154 6.48 6.75 -1.82
C ILE A 154 6.19 5.35 -2.33
N THR A 155 5.05 4.78 -1.91
CA THR A 155 4.58 3.48 -2.35
C THR A 155 3.19 3.59 -2.96
N HIS A 156 2.81 2.61 -3.77
CA HIS A 156 1.46 2.51 -4.30
C HIS A 156 0.91 1.11 -4.06
N ALA A 157 -0.42 1.00 -4.01
CA ALA A 157 -1.12 -0.28 -3.79
C ALA A 157 -2.06 -0.65 -4.96
N PRO A 158 -1.53 -0.89 -6.16
CA PRO A 158 -2.37 -1.21 -7.32
C PRO A 158 -3.03 -2.59 -7.20
N GLN A 159 -4.18 -2.73 -7.87
CA GLN A 159 -4.79 -4.02 -8.14
C GLN A 159 -4.08 -4.71 -9.31
N PRO A 160 -3.99 -6.07 -9.35
CA PRO A 160 -3.31 -6.79 -10.43
C PRO A 160 -3.75 -6.43 -11.86
N PRO A 161 -5.07 -6.27 -12.17
CA PRO A 161 -5.50 -5.90 -13.52
C PRO A 161 -4.95 -4.55 -14.02
N TYR A 162 -4.49 -3.67 -13.11
CA TYR A 162 -3.89 -2.41 -13.52
C TYR A 162 -2.46 -2.55 -14.03
N LEU A 163 -1.81 -3.68 -13.74
CA LEU A 163 -0.46 -4.04 -14.19
C LEU A 163 -0.47 -5.09 -15.32
N GLU A 164 -1.63 -5.71 -15.60
CA GLU A 164 -1.78 -6.74 -16.63
C GLU A 164 -1.98 -6.08 -18.00
N VAL A 165 -0.97 -6.18 -18.87
CA VAL A 165 -1.00 -5.62 -20.23
C VAL A 165 -2.21 -6.14 -21.02
N ASP A 166 -2.90 -5.26 -21.72
CA ASP A 166 -4.11 -5.54 -22.49
C ASP A 166 -5.33 -6.01 -21.65
N SER A 167 -5.31 -5.82 -20.33
CA SER A 167 -6.51 -6.07 -19.48
C SER A 167 -7.66 -5.10 -19.77
N GLY A 168 -7.37 -3.98 -20.43
CA GLY A 168 -8.30 -2.85 -20.60
C GLY A 168 -8.43 -1.97 -19.35
N MET A 169 -7.63 -2.26 -18.31
CA MET A 169 -7.52 -1.49 -17.07
C MET A 169 -6.06 -1.17 -16.73
N ASP A 170 -5.13 -1.43 -17.63
CA ASP A 170 -3.68 -1.50 -17.48
C ASP A 170 -2.97 -0.14 -17.29
N GLY A 171 -3.64 0.82 -16.67
CA GLY A 171 -3.09 2.17 -16.50
C GLY A 171 -1.78 2.23 -15.71
N TYR A 172 -1.55 1.33 -14.76
CA TYR A 172 -0.29 1.29 -14.01
C TYR A 172 0.91 0.86 -14.85
N VAL A 173 0.73 0.19 -15.98
CA VAL A 173 1.83 -0.07 -16.92
C VAL A 173 2.44 1.25 -17.39
N GLU A 174 1.61 2.23 -17.74
CA GLU A 174 2.06 3.55 -18.16
C GLU A 174 2.55 4.41 -16.98
N VAL A 175 1.90 4.35 -15.83
CA VAL A 175 2.36 5.04 -14.61
C VAL A 175 3.79 4.61 -14.27
N MET A 176 4.09 3.31 -14.27
CA MET A 176 5.43 2.80 -13.96
C MET A 176 6.46 3.20 -15.02
N GLN A 177 6.09 3.27 -16.29
CA GLN A 177 6.98 3.77 -17.34
C GLN A 177 7.37 5.24 -17.14
N GLN A 178 6.44 6.07 -16.63
CA GLN A 178 6.65 7.51 -16.49
C GLN A 178 7.29 7.90 -15.15
N VAL A 179 6.88 7.28 -14.05
CA VAL A 179 7.26 7.70 -12.69
C VAL A 179 7.74 6.55 -11.79
N GLY A 180 8.00 5.36 -12.33
CA GLY A 180 8.43 4.19 -11.57
C GLY A 180 9.72 4.41 -10.77
N ASP A 181 10.63 5.28 -11.22
CA ASP A 181 11.84 5.67 -10.49
C ASP A 181 11.53 6.52 -9.25
N SER A 182 10.38 7.17 -9.20
CA SER A 182 9.89 7.96 -8.07
C SER A 182 9.11 7.12 -7.04
N ILE A 183 8.77 5.88 -7.37
CA ILE A 183 8.04 4.93 -6.52
C ILE A 183 9.03 3.93 -5.92
N ASP A 184 9.03 3.78 -4.60
CA ASP A 184 9.97 2.88 -3.92
C ASP A 184 9.58 1.41 -4.09
N TRP A 185 8.28 1.07 -3.97
CA TRP A 185 7.73 -0.25 -4.28
C TRP A 185 6.20 -0.21 -4.45
N LEU A 186 5.64 -1.31 -4.97
CA LEU A 186 4.20 -1.55 -5.09
C LEU A 186 3.74 -2.62 -4.10
N ASN A 187 2.66 -2.36 -3.38
CA ASN A 187 1.89 -3.29 -2.56
C ASN A 187 0.75 -3.87 -3.40
N VAL A 188 0.99 -4.85 -4.26
CA VAL A 188 -0.01 -5.34 -5.21
C VAL A 188 -1.10 -6.15 -4.50
N GLN A 189 -2.36 -5.76 -4.65
CA GLN A 189 -3.52 -6.33 -3.95
C GLN A 189 -4.05 -7.60 -4.65
N PHE A 190 -3.42 -8.77 -4.39
CA PHE A 190 -3.85 -10.06 -4.96
C PHE A 190 -5.07 -10.64 -4.25
N TYR A 191 -6.07 -9.81 -3.98
CA TYR A 191 -7.38 -10.15 -3.41
C TYR A 191 -8.46 -9.29 -4.05
N ASN A 192 -9.72 -9.69 -3.96
CA ASN A 192 -10.89 -9.06 -4.59
C ASN A 192 -10.84 -8.93 -6.12
N ASN A 193 -9.87 -9.53 -6.79
CA ASN A 193 -9.57 -9.37 -8.21
C ASN A 193 -9.47 -10.72 -8.95
N PRO A 194 -10.52 -11.53 -9.05
CA PRO A 194 -10.48 -12.74 -9.85
C PRO A 194 -10.34 -12.39 -11.36
N PRO A 195 -9.55 -13.16 -12.17
CA PRO A 195 -8.86 -14.40 -11.80
C PRO A 195 -7.49 -14.23 -11.13
N TRP A 196 -6.98 -13.02 -10.96
CA TRP A 196 -5.64 -12.73 -10.40
C TRP A 196 -5.54 -12.97 -8.88
N SER A 197 -6.59 -13.46 -8.23
CA SER A 197 -6.63 -13.65 -6.78
C SER A 197 -7.11 -15.04 -6.40
N GLY A 198 -6.53 -15.61 -5.32
CA GLY A 198 -6.97 -16.87 -4.73
C GLY A 198 -6.33 -18.15 -5.30
N ASP A 199 -5.65 -18.07 -6.44
CA ASP A 199 -4.87 -19.17 -7.02
C ASP A 199 -3.37 -18.84 -6.96
N PRO A 200 -2.55 -19.60 -6.19
CA PRO A 200 -1.12 -19.37 -6.09
C PRO A 200 -0.38 -19.37 -7.44
N SER A 201 -0.78 -20.21 -8.39
CA SER A 201 -0.13 -20.29 -9.70
C SER A 201 -0.37 -19.04 -10.55
N GLU A 202 -1.57 -18.47 -10.49
CA GLU A 202 -1.89 -17.20 -11.15
C GLU A 202 -1.16 -16.03 -10.52
N ILE A 203 -1.05 -16.01 -9.17
CA ILE A 203 -0.29 -14.98 -8.45
C ILE A 203 1.19 -15.00 -8.86
N ILE A 204 1.82 -16.19 -8.92
CA ILE A 204 3.21 -16.34 -9.35
C ILE A 204 3.39 -15.87 -10.80
N SER A 205 2.48 -16.30 -11.69
CA SER A 205 2.52 -15.93 -13.11
C SER A 205 2.44 -14.40 -13.28
N SER A 206 1.48 -13.77 -12.61
CA SER A 206 1.32 -12.32 -12.62
C SER A 206 2.53 -11.59 -12.02
N TYR A 207 3.05 -12.07 -10.89
CA TYR A 207 4.25 -11.52 -10.25
C TYR A 207 5.46 -11.53 -11.19
N GLN A 208 5.69 -12.64 -11.91
CA GLN A 208 6.76 -12.77 -12.88
C GLN A 208 6.57 -11.79 -14.05
N LEU A 209 5.37 -11.72 -14.63
CA LEU A 209 5.06 -10.79 -15.71
C LEU A 209 5.23 -9.32 -15.29
N PHE A 210 4.75 -8.95 -14.11
CA PHE A 210 4.85 -7.57 -13.62
C PHE A 210 6.30 -7.16 -13.33
N SER A 211 7.15 -8.10 -12.90
CA SER A 211 8.58 -7.81 -12.65
C SER A 211 9.37 -7.45 -13.91
N GLU A 212 8.85 -7.75 -15.10
CA GLU A 212 9.44 -7.42 -16.40
C GLU A 212 8.95 -6.08 -16.97
N LEU A 213 7.96 -5.44 -16.32
CA LEU A 213 7.43 -4.15 -16.76
C LEU A 213 8.47 -3.03 -16.58
N SER A 214 8.46 -2.08 -17.51
CA SER A 214 9.33 -0.90 -17.44
C SER A 214 9.09 -0.11 -16.15
N GLY A 215 10.17 0.25 -15.46
CA GLY A 215 10.09 0.96 -14.17
C GLY A 215 9.88 0.06 -12.95
N LEU A 216 9.71 -1.26 -13.16
CA LEU A 216 9.60 -2.26 -12.11
C LEU A 216 10.80 -3.22 -12.07
N SER A 217 10.93 -3.90 -10.96
CA SER A 217 11.78 -5.06 -10.74
C SER A 217 11.17 -5.91 -9.64
N SER A 218 11.62 -7.16 -9.51
CA SER A 218 11.13 -8.04 -8.43
C SER A 218 11.30 -7.42 -7.03
N GLU A 219 12.38 -6.65 -6.80
CA GLU A 219 12.60 -5.99 -5.51
C GLU A 219 11.58 -4.88 -5.20
N LYS A 220 10.92 -4.33 -6.22
CA LYS A 220 9.88 -3.30 -6.09
C LYS A 220 8.46 -3.86 -6.05
N LEU A 221 8.28 -5.18 -6.10
CA LEU A 221 6.97 -5.82 -6.07
C LEU A 221 6.75 -6.58 -4.77
N LEU A 222 5.66 -6.28 -4.07
CA LEU A 222 5.18 -7.03 -2.93
C LEU A 222 3.86 -7.72 -3.27
N ILE A 223 3.72 -8.96 -2.79
CA ILE A 223 2.47 -9.70 -2.91
C ILE A 223 1.61 -9.39 -1.69
N GLY A 224 0.48 -8.72 -1.95
CA GLY A 224 -0.50 -8.35 -0.93
C GLY A 224 -1.63 -9.36 -0.82
N LEU A 225 -1.89 -9.86 0.40
CA LEU A 225 -2.91 -10.87 0.69
C LEU A 225 -3.72 -10.51 1.94
N PRO A 226 -4.99 -10.96 2.05
CA PRO A 226 -5.77 -10.81 3.27
C PRO A 226 -5.27 -11.78 4.35
N VAL A 227 -5.29 -11.31 5.60
CA VAL A 227 -4.89 -12.15 6.75
C VAL A 227 -5.91 -13.25 7.04
N THR A 228 -7.20 -12.92 6.92
CA THR A 228 -8.30 -13.87 7.14
C THR A 228 -9.34 -13.81 6.02
N VAL A 229 -10.21 -14.80 5.98
CA VAL A 229 -11.34 -14.86 5.02
C VAL A 229 -12.32 -13.69 5.14
N ASN A 230 -12.27 -12.94 6.24
CA ASN A 230 -13.17 -11.81 6.50
C ASN A 230 -12.57 -10.47 6.03
N ASP A 231 -11.29 -10.44 5.68
CA ASP A 231 -10.61 -9.20 5.29
C ASP A 231 -10.82 -8.84 3.81
N ALA A 232 -11.28 -9.80 3.02
CA ALA A 232 -11.57 -9.59 1.60
C ALA A 232 -12.75 -10.47 1.13
N GLY A 233 -13.40 -10.08 0.05
CA GLY A 233 -14.48 -10.85 -0.56
C GLY A 233 -13.97 -12.08 -1.31
N SER A 234 -12.68 -12.10 -1.70
CA SER A 234 -11.98 -13.23 -2.34
C SER A 234 -10.47 -13.09 -2.19
N GLY A 235 -9.72 -14.17 -2.47
CA GLY A 235 -8.26 -14.12 -2.50
C GLY A 235 -7.57 -14.56 -1.19
N TYR A 236 -8.32 -15.02 -0.19
CA TYR A 236 -7.70 -15.61 1.00
C TYR A 236 -6.99 -16.93 0.66
N ILE A 237 -5.75 -17.03 1.13
CA ILE A 237 -4.91 -18.23 1.04
C ILE A 237 -4.39 -18.53 2.46
N SER A 238 -4.32 -19.80 2.82
CA SER A 238 -3.81 -20.16 4.16
C SER A 238 -2.33 -19.80 4.31
N ILE A 239 -1.86 -19.53 5.53
CA ILE A 239 -0.46 -19.17 5.77
C ILE A 239 0.49 -20.26 5.26
N ASP A 240 0.15 -21.53 5.48
CA ASP A 240 0.97 -22.67 5.04
C ASP A 240 1.05 -22.74 3.50
N ASP A 241 -0.07 -22.49 2.80
CA ASP A 241 -0.12 -22.46 1.34
C ASP A 241 0.61 -21.23 0.78
N ILE A 242 0.53 -20.06 1.45
CA ILE A 242 1.33 -18.87 1.07
C ILE A 242 2.83 -19.22 1.08
N VAL A 243 3.30 -19.90 2.12
CA VAL A 243 4.71 -20.28 2.21
C VAL A 243 5.06 -21.30 1.15
N SER A 244 4.34 -22.43 1.08
CA SER A 244 4.71 -23.58 0.25
C SER A 244 4.40 -23.40 -1.24
N GLU A 245 3.34 -22.63 -1.59
CA GLU A 245 2.86 -22.50 -2.95
C GLU A 245 3.16 -21.14 -3.61
N ILE A 246 3.59 -20.12 -2.84
CA ILE A 246 3.93 -18.81 -3.38
C ILE A 246 5.38 -18.44 -3.04
N ILE A 247 5.75 -18.36 -1.76
CA ILE A 247 7.05 -17.85 -1.33
C ILE A 247 8.18 -18.77 -1.77
N ASP A 248 8.11 -20.06 -1.40
CA ASP A 248 9.15 -21.04 -1.72
C ASP A 248 9.39 -21.18 -3.24
N PRO A 249 8.36 -21.28 -4.11
CA PRO A 249 8.55 -21.30 -5.54
C PRO A 249 9.22 -20.05 -6.10
N ILE A 250 8.78 -18.85 -5.69
CA ILE A 250 9.38 -17.59 -6.18
C ILE A 250 10.84 -17.48 -5.74
N GLN A 251 11.16 -17.77 -4.47
CA GLN A 251 12.52 -17.66 -3.95
C GLN A 251 13.46 -18.69 -4.54
N LYS A 252 12.97 -19.84 -4.99
CA LYS A 252 13.74 -20.87 -5.67
C LYS A 252 14.20 -20.41 -7.06
N ASP A 253 13.34 -19.68 -7.77
CA ASP A 253 13.55 -19.32 -9.17
C ASP A 253 14.00 -17.86 -9.35
N GLY A 254 13.92 -17.03 -8.30
CA GLY A 254 14.25 -15.60 -8.40
C GLY A 254 14.27 -14.86 -7.07
N VAL A 255 13.89 -13.58 -7.11
CA VAL A 255 13.84 -12.67 -5.97
C VAL A 255 12.39 -12.37 -5.64
N LEU A 256 12.02 -12.49 -4.36
CA LEU A 256 10.77 -11.98 -3.82
C LEU A 256 11.03 -10.63 -3.14
N GLY A 257 10.42 -9.55 -3.63
CA GLY A 257 10.54 -8.21 -3.06
C GLY A 257 9.99 -8.11 -1.65
N GLY A 258 8.89 -8.80 -1.41
CA GLY A 258 8.30 -8.89 -0.07
C GLY A 258 6.84 -9.31 -0.10
N MET A 259 6.25 -9.27 1.09
CA MET A 259 4.84 -9.56 1.33
C MET A 259 4.14 -8.39 1.99
N MET A 260 2.89 -8.19 1.69
CA MET A 260 2.02 -7.22 2.35
C MET A 260 0.75 -7.90 2.84
N ASN A 261 0.19 -7.45 3.94
CA ASN A 261 -1.11 -7.92 4.38
C ASN A 261 -2.14 -6.81 4.58
N TRP A 262 -3.37 -7.16 4.29
CA TRP A 262 -4.58 -6.51 4.71
C TRP A 262 -5.32 -7.45 5.68
N GLN A 263 -5.38 -7.24 7.01
CA GLN A 263 -4.80 -6.12 7.73
C GLN A 263 -4.25 -6.54 9.10
N PHE A 264 -3.46 -5.67 9.74
CA PHE A 264 -2.80 -5.89 11.03
C PHE A 264 -3.71 -6.41 12.13
N SER A 265 -4.88 -5.79 12.29
CA SER A 265 -5.84 -6.16 13.34
C SER A 265 -6.44 -7.56 13.19
N SER A 266 -6.31 -8.16 12.02
CA SER A 266 -6.70 -9.56 11.79
C SER A 266 -5.58 -10.56 12.10
N ASP A 267 -4.32 -10.11 12.20
CA ASP A 267 -3.17 -10.94 12.62
C ASP A 267 -3.07 -11.01 14.15
N ASN A 268 -4.15 -11.47 14.78
CA ASN A 268 -4.22 -11.58 16.23
C ASN A 268 -3.19 -12.60 16.75
N GLY A 269 -2.20 -12.11 17.52
CA GLY A 269 -1.09 -12.89 18.04
C GLY A 269 0.14 -12.92 17.11
N GLY A 270 0.11 -12.26 15.96
CA GLY A 270 1.27 -12.10 15.06
C GLY A 270 1.69 -13.38 14.33
N ASN A 271 0.77 -14.34 14.18
CA ASN A 271 1.11 -15.62 13.54
C ASN A 271 1.41 -15.46 12.05
N TRP A 272 0.61 -14.62 11.35
CA TRP A 272 0.86 -14.31 9.95
C TRP A 272 2.22 -13.64 9.77
N ALA A 273 2.46 -12.56 10.54
CA ALA A 273 3.72 -11.82 10.49
C ALA A 273 4.93 -12.72 10.78
N THR A 274 4.87 -13.52 11.86
CA THR A 274 6.00 -14.35 12.29
C THR A 274 6.30 -15.45 11.27
N THR A 275 5.28 -16.15 10.76
CA THR A 275 5.48 -17.25 9.83
C THR A 275 5.97 -16.74 8.47
N ILE A 276 5.28 -15.73 7.90
CA ILE A 276 5.66 -15.14 6.62
C ILE A 276 7.01 -14.43 6.73
N GLY A 277 7.24 -13.65 7.80
CA GLY A 277 8.50 -12.98 8.04
C GLY A 277 9.68 -13.96 8.06
N THR A 278 9.55 -15.05 8.80
CA THR A 278 10.59 -16.10 8.89
C THR A 278 10.86 -16.71 7.50
N SER A 279 9.81 -17.00 6.72
CA SER A 279 9.95 -17.60 5.38
C SER A 279 10.66 -16.70 4.37
N ILE A 280 10.59 -15.37 4.55
CA ILE A 280 11.30 -14.39 3.71
C ILE A 280 12.61 -13.87 4.36
N GLY A 281 13.06 -14.51 5.44
CA GLY A 281 14.35 -14.22 6.09
C GLY A 281 14.35 -13.01 7.02
N LEU A 282 13.19 -12.62 7.56
CA LEU A 282 13.04 -11.57 8.56
C LEU A 282 12.83 -12.17 9.94
N GLU A 283 13.45 -11.58 10.94
CA GLU A 283 13.28 -11.93 12.35
C GLU A 283 12.60 -10.78 13.09
N ALA A 284 11.84 -11.14 14.14
CA ALA A 284 11.29 -10.13 15.03
C ALA A 284 12.45 -9.37 15.69
N PRO A 285 12.30 -8.07 15.94
CA PRO A 285 13.28 -7.29 16.70
C PRO A 285 13.53 -7.89 18.09
N ASN A 286 14.80 -7.82 18.56
CA ASN A 286 15.23 -8.36 19.87
C ASN A 286 14.89 -7.40 21.01
#